data_7ce44a4d6d0c3c76bee6bdd776aef30e
#
_entry.id   7ce44a4d6d0c3c76bee6bdd776aef30e
#
_cell.length_a   1.000
_cell.length_b   1.000
_cell.length_c   1.000
_cell.angle_alpha   90.00
_cell.angle_beta   90.00
_cell.angle_gamma   90.00
#
_symmetry.space_group_name_H-M   'P 1'
#
loop_
_entity.id
_entity.type
_entity.pdbx_description
1 polymer ?
#
loop_
_entity_poly.entity_id
_entity_poly.type
_entity_poly.pdbx_seq_one_letter_code
_entity_poly.pdbx_strand_id
1 'polypeptide(L)'
;MCEKCQLLLMDVDTRCINDTSLSKCYEESSGPLALIIIPSLLALSTVLVVALIFCSLHKNKQRQQSSSSHSTNGQQSATLSAASVSTAKVQQALYPWEIPEECVLEGLEFWQAGHYGPICKGLLKKRDGPSSAVVVKSLRDGPNHPEAKEFVECLLFHATVCKHENVVKMLCCQTKRLPMYLVLDACSPGNLLHFLWTLRNNLNPVEPLQEFSERSVFLVAKQVAAGLDYLMSEHRLVHGDVAARNILIGPDLSARVSGLGVAFGGRKMDSSIRQRAAEVPLKWQAPERIMMQLSIDRGDVWSFGILLYELVTLGSPPYPELEPLSVLPKLQGSYRMRRPENCGGPLYDLMKYCWMWSFKDRPAFSAIIKLLESSLHLAATKPIHVPDVIDTFEYNRKAGVLS
;
A
#
# COMPACT_ATOMS: atom_id res chain seq x y z
N MET A 1 -23.34 3.27 -30.01
CA MET A 1 -24.63 3.91 -29.62
C MET A 1 -25.58 2.79 -29.27
N CYS A 2 -25.92 2.64 -28.02
CA CYS A 2 -26.58 1.45 -27.48
C CYS A 2 -28.10 1.70 -27.42
N GLU A 3 -28.88 0.81 -28.01
CA GLU A 3 -30.35 0.81 -28.10
C GLU A 3 -31.11 0.76 -26.76
N LYS A 4 -30.41 0.80 -25.63
CA LYS A 4 -31.04 0.75 -24.29
C LYS A 4 -31.34 2.11 -23.63
N CYS A 5 -31.05 3.22 -24.28
CA CYS A 5 -31.36 4.55 -23.74
C CYS A 5 -32.74 5.14 -24.22
N GLN A 6 -33.48 4.40 -25.05
CA GLN A 6 -34.74 4.88 -25.61
C GLN A 6 -36.00 4.34 -24.94
N LEU A 7 -35.87 3.51 -23.90
CA LEU A 7 -36.99 2.84 -23.22
C LEU A 7 -37.35 3.41 -21.83
N LEU A 8 -36.80 4.56 -21.45
CA LEU A 8 -37.04 5.17 -20.13
C LEU A 8 -37.81 6.52 -20.20
N LEU A 9 -38.45 6.83 -21.37
CA LEU A 9 -39.23 8.07 -21.58
C LEU A 9 -40.67 7.84 -22.00
N MET A 10 -41.20 6.62 -21.89
CA MET A 10 -42.61 6.33 -22.18
C MET A 10 -43.17 5.42 -21.09
N ASP A 11 -43.53 5.99 -19.95
CA ASP A 11 -44.57 5.45 -19.06
C ASP A 11 -44.93 6.46 -17.96
N VAL A 12 -45.56 7.55 -18.36
CA VAL A 12 -46.44 8.35 -17.49
C VAL A 12 -47.62 8.79 -18.34
N ASP A 13 -48.54 7.88 -18.56
CA ASP A 13 -49.92 8.27 -18.84
C ASP A 13 -50.89 7.10 -18.56
N THR A 14 -52.07 7.49 -18.12
CA THR A 14 -53.29 6.71 -17.93
C THR A 14 -53.50 6.00 -16.59
N ARG A 15 -53.97 6.78 -15.63
CA ARG A 15 -55.08 6.36 -14.76
C ARG A 15 -55.96 7.57 -14.41
N CYS A 16 -56.89 7.91 -15.27
CA CYS A 16 -58.10 8.65 -14.84
C CYS A 16 -59.27 7.71 -14.91
N ILE A 17 -59.75 7.27 -13.75
CA ILE A 17 -61.02 6.60 -13.57
C ILE A 17 -62.05 7.70 -13.27
N ASN A 18 -63.17 7.65 -14.02
CA ASN A 18 -64.35 8.49 -13.89
C ASN A 18 -64.78 8.67 -12.43
N ASP A 19 -64.88 9.91 -11.98
CA ASP A 19 -65.94 10.29 -11.07
C ASP A 19 -66.38 11.76 -11.32
N THR A 20 -67.66 11.92 -11.47
CA THR A 20 -68.35 13.16 -11.82
C THR A 20 -68.51 14.05 -10.59
N SER A 21 -67.66 15.02 -10.40
CA SER A 21 -68.08 16.30 -9.76
C SER A 21 -67.00 17.39 -10.00
N LEU A 22 -67.53 18.53 -10.48
CA LEU A 22 -66.83 19.75 -10.77
C LEU A 22 -65.67 20.13 -9.83
N SER A 23 -64.45 20.23 -10.35
CA SER A 23 -63.55 21.30 -9.93
C SER A 23 -62.49 21.55 -11.03
N LYS A 24 -62.34 22.82 -11.34
CA LYS A 24 -61.48 23.39 -12.40
C LYS A 24 -60.07 22.91 -12.28
N CYS A 25 -59.58 22.20 -13.28
CA CYS A 25 -58.16 22.04 -13.49
C CYS A 25 -57.55 23.41 -13.88
N TYR A 26 -56.73 23.95 -13.03
CA TYR A 26 -55.81 25.02 -13.39
C TYR A 26 -54.68 24.39 -14.19
N GLU A 27 -54.67 24.58 -15.47
CA GLU A 27 -53.52 24.40 -16.33
C GLU A 27 -52.53 25.52 -15.99
N GLU A 28 -51.50 25.20 -15.18
CA GLU A 28 -50.36 26.06 -15.03
C GLU A 28 -49.51 25.94 -16.30
N SER A 29 -49.86 26.75 -17.30
CA SER A 29 -49.02 26.96 -18.47
C SER A 29 -47.71 27.60 -17.97
N SER A 30 -46.65 26.85 -17.90
CA SER A 30 -45.29 27.40 -17.82
C SER A 30 -45.10 28.26 -19.07
N GLY A 31 -45.30 29.55 -18.90
CA GLY A 31 -45.33 30.53 -20.00
C GLY A 31 -44.00 30.53 -20.78
N PRO A 32 -44.01 31.13 -21.99
CA PRO A 32 -42.87 31.16 -22.92
C PRO A 32 -41.59 31.75 -22.32
N LEU A 33 -41.67 32.37 -21.15
CA LEU A 33 -40.53 32.88 -20.37
C LEU A 33 -39.61 31.78 -19.85
N ALA A 34 -40.08 30.61 -19.42
CA ALA A 34 -39.24 29.54 -18.94
C ALA A 34 -38.37 28.90 -20.05
N LEU A 35 -38.90 28.85 -21.28
CA LEU A 35 -38.18 28.36 -22.46
C LEU A 35 -37.03 29.27 -22.89
N ILE A 36 -37.03 30.54 -22.50
CA ILE A 36 -35.98 31.52 -22.81
C ILE A 36 -35.03 31.71 -21.61
N ILE A 37 -35.58 31.74 -20.38
CA ILE A 37 -34.78 32.00 -19.16
C ILE A 37 -33.84 30.86 -18.85
N ILE A 38 -34.25 29.59 -18.94
CA ILE A 38 -33.40 28.44 -18.62
C ILE A 38 -32.19 28.32 -19.56
N PRO A 39 -32.33 28.36 -20.89
CA PRO A 39 -31.17 28.36 -21.79
C PRO A 39 -30.28 29.59 -21.61
N SER A 40 -30.86 30.76 -21.30
CA SER A 40 -30.07 31.98 -21.07
C SER A 40 -29.22 31.90 -19.81
N LEU A 41 -29.77 31.38 -18.72
CA LEU A 41 -29.02 31.15 -17.47
C LEU A 41 -27.92 30.09 -17.63
N LEU A 42 -28.20 29.02 -18.40
CA LEU A 42 -27.18 28.01 -18.73
C LEU A 42 -26.05 28.59 -19.59
N ALA A 43 -26.40 29.40 -20.60
CA ALA A 43 -25.39 30.07 -21.41
C ALA A 43 -24.56 31.08 -20.59
N LEU A 44 -25.18 31.82 -19.68
CA LEU A 44 -24.48 32.77 -18.80
C LEU A 44 -23.55 32.03 -17.83
N SER A 45 -23.98 30.91 -17.26
CA SER A 45 -23.14 30.09 -16.37
C SER A 45 -21.95 29.48 -17.09
N THR A 46 -22.11 28.99 -18.32
CA THR A 46 -20.99 28.46 -19.13
C THR A 46 -19.98 29.55 -19.50
N VAL A 47 -20.45 30.75 -19.89
CA VAL A 47 -19.55 31.89 -20.16
C VAL A 47 -18.77 32.30 -18.91
N LEU A 48 -19.42 32.29 -17.74
CA LEU A 48 -18.78 32.64 -16.48
C LEU A 48 -17.70 31.61 -16.09
N VAL A 49 -17.98 30.31 -16.26
CA VAL A 49 -17.01 29.25 -16.03
C VAL A 49 -15.81 29.35 -16.98
N VAL A 50 -16.06 29.57 -18.27
CA VAL A 50 -14.99 29.75 -19.27
C VAL A 50 -14.15 30.99 -18.95
N ALA A 51 -14.76 32.11 -18.55
CA ALA A 51 -14.05 33.30 -18.13
C ALA A 51 -13.18 33.07 -16.90
N LEU A 52 -13.67 32.34 -15.88
CA LEU A 52 -12.90 31.97 -14.70
C LEU A 52 -11.70 31.07 -15.04
N ILE A 53 -11.90 30.10 -15.92
CA ILE A 53 -10.81 29.23 -16.41
C ILE A 53 -9.78 30.09 -17.16
N PHE A 54 -10.21 30.99 -18.05
CA PHE A 54 -9.31 31.85 -18.81
C PHE A 54 -8.54 32.82 -17.92
N CYS A 55 -9.20 33.42 -16.91
CA CYS A 55 -8.54 34.26 -15.91
C CYS A 55 -7.53 33.48 -15.08
N SER A 56 -7.84 32.24 -14.71
CA SER A 56 -6.92 31.36 -13.98
C SER A 56 -5.68 30.99 -14.82
N LEU A 57 -5.90 30.63 -16.08
CA LEU A 57 -4.80 30.33 -17.02
C LEU A 57 -3.95 31.58 -17.33
N HIS A 58 -4.57 32.76 -17.48
CA HIS A 58 -3.87 34.01 -17.72
C HIS A 58 -3.04 34.44 -16.48
N LYS A 59 -3.59 34.25 -15.28
CA LYS A 59 -2.90 34.50 -14.02
C LYS A 59 -1.71 33.56 -13.81
N ASN A 60 -1.83 32.29 -14.24
CA ASN A 60 -0.74 31.34 -14.25
C ASN A 60 0.35 31.70 -15.27
N LYS A 61 -0.06 32.15 -16.47
CA LYS A 61 0.90 32.60 -17.52
C LYS A 61 1.64 33.88 -17.13
N GLN A 62 0.97 34.83 -16.46
CA GLN A 62 1.63 36.01 -15.89
C GLN A 62 2.59 35.67 -14.74
N ARG A 63 2.26 34.69 -13.89
CA ARG A 63 3.18 34.18 -12.87
C ARG A 63 4.42 33.53 -13.47
N GLN A 64 4.27 32.84 -14.60
CA GLN A 64 5.43 32.26 -15.32
C GLN A 64 6.26 33.33 -16.07
N GLN A 65 5.66 34.40 -16.59
CA GLN A 65 6.38 35.49 -17.26
C GLN A 65 7.02 36.48 -16.29
N SER A 66 6.44 36.70 -15.11
CA SER A 66 7.06 37.53 -14.07
C SER A 66 8.24 36.85 -13.38
N SER A 67 8.34 35.51 -13.51
CA SER A 67 9.52 34.76 -13.03
C SER A 67 10.68 34.71 -14.02
N SER A 68 10.49 35.17 -15.27
CA SER A 68 11.57 35.17 -16.30
C SER A 68 12.19 36.52 -16.60
N SER A 69 11.73 37.65 -16.02
CA SER A 69 12.23 39.00 -16.34
C SER A 69 12.92 39.74 -15.19
N HIS A 70 13.13 39.12 -14.03
CA HIS A 70 13.92 39.72 -12.95
C HIS A 70 14.82 38.67 -12.29
N SER A 71 15.85 38.25 -12.98
CA SER A 71 16.92 37.45 -12.40
C SER A 71 18.27 37.81 -12.99
N THR A 72 18.85 38.90 -12.52
CA THR A 72 20.28 39.06 -12.50
C THR A 72 20.68 39.63 -11.14
N ASN A 73 21.45 38.84 -10.37
CA ASN A 73 22.27 39.14 -9.21
C ASN A 73 21.71 39.15 -7.79
N GLY A 74 20.44 38.82 -7.51
CA GLY A 74 19.97 38.74 -6.10
C GLY A 74 19.45 37.39 -5.67
N GLN A 75 18.96 36.54 -6.59
CA GLN A 75 18.27 35.29 -6.27
C GLN A 75 19.19 34.06 -6.14
N GLN A 76 20.38 34.07 -6.68
CA GLN A 76 21.33 32.96 -6.53
C GLN A 76 21.83 32.81 -5.08
N SER A 77 21.95 33.89 -4.33
CA SER A 77 22.38 33.82 -2.92
C SER A 77 21.28 33.33 -2.00
N ALA A 78 20.01 33.70 -2.23
CA ALA A 78 18.89 33.29 -1.37
C ALA A 78 18.45 31.82 -1.63
N THR A 79 18.49 31.36 -2.89
CA THR A 79 18.20 29.96 -3.22
C THR A 79 19.31 28.99 -2.80
N LEU A 80 20.58 29.42 -2.92
CA LEU A 80 21.72 28.68 -2.39
C LEU A 80 21.68 28.61 -0.86
N SER A 81 21.29 29.67 -0.15
CA SER A 81 21.16 29.66 1.31
C SER A 81 19.99 28.80 1.78
N ALA A 82 18.84 28.86 1.10
CA ALA A 82 17.68 28.01 1.44
C ALA A 82 17.94 26.52 1.16
N ALA A 83 18.61 26.18 0.06
CA ALA A 83 19.01 24.83 -0.27
C ALA A 83 20.07 24.30 0.71
N SER A 84 21.06 25.12 1.09
CA SER A 84 22.09 24.75 2.07
C SER A 84 21.51 24.56 3.48
N VAL A 85 20.57 25.42 3.91
CA VAL A 85 19.86 25.29 5.20
C VAL A 85 18.98 24.04 5.22
N SER A 86 18.32 23.70 4.10
CA SER A 86 17.55 22.46 3.98
C SER A 86 18.45 21.23 4.09
N THR A 87 19.60 21.22 3.41
CA THR A 87 20.56 20.11 3.46
C THR A 87 21.18 19.95 4.84
N ALA A 88 21.52 21.03 5.53
CA ALA A 88 22.05 20.98 6.88
C ALA A 88 21.04 20.42 7.90
N LYS A 89 19.77 20.81 7.81
CA LYS A 89 18.70 20.26 8.66
C LYS A 89 18.49 18.77 8.45
N VAL A 90 18.55 18.31 7.21
CA VAL A 90 18.41 16.89 6.84
C VAL A 90 19.60 16.09 7.38
N GLN A 91 20.83 16.57 7.21
CA GLN A 91 22.03 15.93 7.76
C GLN A 91 21.98 15.87 9.29
N GLN A 92 21.53 16.95 9.94
CA GLN A 92 21.37 16.97 11.40
C GLN A 92 20.34 15.93 11.87
N ALA A 93 19.24 15.73 11.15
CA ALA A 93 18.22 14.74 11.49
C ALA A 93 18.69 13.29 11.30
N LEU A 94 19.59 13.03 10.35
CA LEU A 94 20.17 11.71 10.09
C LEU A 94 21.43 11.43 10.91
N TYR A 95 22.04 12.44 11.52
CA TYR A 95 23.28 12.27 12.29
C TYR A 95 23.20 11.18 13.37
N PRO A 96 22.13 11.05 14.17
CA PRO A 96 22.01 9.98 15.17
C PRO A 96 21.91 8.57 14.56
N TRP A 97 21.63 8.49 13.26
CA TRP A 97 21.46 7.23 12.53
C TRP A 97 22.69 6.85 11.69
N GLU A 98 23.72 7.71 11.62
CA GLU A 98 24.95 7.37 10.92
C GLU A 98 25.59 6.12 11.54
N ILE A 99 26.23 5.29 10.71
CA ILE A 99 26.96 4.11 11.18
C ILE A 99 27.96 4.57 12.23
N PRO A 100 27.88 4.05 13.47
CA PRO A 100 28.83 4.39 14.52
C PRO A 100 30.27 4.03 14.12
N GLU A 101 31.25 4.80 14.55
CA GLU A 101 32.68 4.56 14.22
C GLU A 101 33.20 3.20 14.71
N GLU A 102 32.61 2.67 15.77
CA GLU A 102 32.89 1.34 16.29
C GLU A 102 32.23 0.20 15.51
N CYS A 103 31.39 0.51 14.52
CA CYS A 103 30.68 -0.49 13.72
C CYS A 103 31.20 -0.55 12.29
N VAL A 104 31.30 -1.75 11.74
CA VAL A 104 31.71 -2.01 10.35
C VAL A 104 30.69 -2.92 9.67
N LEU A 105 30.40 -2.64 8.41
CA LEU A 105 29.64 -3.53 7.54
C LEU A 105 30.63 -4.51 6.88
N GLU A 106 30.40 -5.80 7.09
CA GLU A 106 31.24 -6.88 6.55
C GLU A 106 30.38 -7.88 5.75
N GLY A 107 31.00 -8.58 4.80
CA GLY A 107 30.38 -9.69 4.08
C GLY A 107 29.16 -9.28 3.27
N LEU A 108 29.19 -8.11 2.60
CA LEU A 108 28.08 -7.67 1.77
C LEU A 108 27.98 -8.53 0.51
N GLU A 109 26.95 -9.38 0.46
CA GLU A 109 26.63 -10.25 -0.66
C GLU A 109 25.40 -9.70 -1.39
N PHE A 110 25.50 -9.55 -2.73
CA PHE A 110 24.37 -9.15 -3.56
C PHE A 110 23.23 -10.15 -3.40
N TRP A 111 22.04 -9.63 -3.10
CA TRP A 111 20.84 -10.44 -2.97
C TRP A 111 19.86 -10.21 -4.12
N GLN A 112 19.56 -8.96 -4.43
CA GLN A 112 18.62 -8.60 -5.51
C GLN A 112 18.81 -7.14 -5.95
N ALA A 113 18.30 -6.82 -7.14
CA ALA A 113 18.16 -5.44 -7.57
C ALA A 113 17.04 -4.73 -6.78
N GLY A 114 17.29 -3.48 -6.41
CA GLY A 114 16.31 -2.61 -5.77
C GLY A 114 16.06 -1.34 -6.59
N HIS A 115 15.07 -0.56 -6.18
CA HIS A 115 14.70 0.68 -6.89
C HIS A 115 15.86 1.69 -6.99
N TYR A 116 16.62 1.86 -5.92
CA TYR A 116 17.73 2.84 -5.89
C TYR A 116 19.08 2.23 -6.30
N GLY A 117 19.20 0.93 -6.33
CA GLY A 117 20.44 0.21 -6.59
C GLY A 117 20.43 -1.19 -5.95
N PRO A 118 21.58 -1.81 -5.74
CA PRO A 118 21.66 -3.16 -5.20
C PRO A 118 21.15 -3.23 -3.76
N ILE A 119 20.53 -4.37 -3.44
CA ILE A 119 20.20 -4.79 -2.08
C ILE A 119 21.09 -5.95 -1.73
N CYS A 120 21.84 -5.82 -0.64
CA CYS A 120 22.79 -6.80 -0.17
C CYS A 120 22.40 -7.35 1.20
N LYS A 121 22.79 -8.57 1.50
CA LYS A 121 22.84 -9.13 2.86
C LYS A 121 24.26 -8.99 3.39
N GLY A 122 24.40 -8.85 4.71
CA GLY A 122 25.71 -8.73 5.33
C GLY A 122 25.62 -8.75 6.85
N LEU A 123 26.70 -8.38 7.49
CA LEU A 123 26.82 -8.30 8.94
C LEU A 123 27.20 -6.88 9.35
N LEU A 124 26.48 -6.32 10.32
CA LEU A 124 26.90 -5.14 11.05
C LEU A 124 27.63 -5.60 12.30
N LYS A 125 28.94 -5.45 12.31
CA LYS A 125 29.82 -5.90 13.38
C LYS A 125 30.26 -4.72 14.24
N LYS A 126 30.07 -4.84 15.53
CA LYS A 126 30.65 -3.93 16.50
C LYS A 126 32.06 -4.39 16.86
N ARG A 127 33.02 -3.48 16.96
CA ARG A 127 34.46 -3.80 17.16
C ARG A 127 34.73 -4.79 18.31
N ASP A 128 34.01 -4.63 19.43
CA ASP A 128 34.12 -5.45 20.62
C ASP A 128 32.81 -6.11 21.04
N GLY A 129 31.89 -6.38 20.06
CA GLY A 129 30.56 -6.89 20.35
C GLY A 129 30.02 -7.89 19.34
N PRO A 130 28.80 -8.35 19.52
CA PRO A 130 28.15 -9.29 18.61
C PRO A 130 27.94 -8.67 17.24
N SER A 131 27.95 -9.52 16.21
CA SER A 131 27.52 -9.15 14.86
C SER A 131 26.00 -9.34 14.71
N SER A 132 25.38 -8.45 13.97
CA SER A 132 23.96 -8.53 13.62
C SER A 132 23.81 -8.72 12.12
N ALA A 133 22.98 -9.68 11.70
CA ALA A 133 22.63 -9.84 10.29
C ALA A 133 21.81 -8.63 9.80
N VAL A 134 22.17 -8.10 8.63
CA VAL A 134 21.54 -6.89 8.09
C VAL A 134 21.18 -7.05 6.62
N VAL A 135 20.19 -6.26 6.20
CA VAL A 135 19.87 -5.97 4.80
C VAL A 135 20.29 -4.54 4.51
N VAL A 136 21.15 -4.35 3.53
CA VAL A 136 21.70 -3.06 3.11
C VAL A 136 21.12 -2.69 1.76
N LYS A 137 20.37 -1.60 1.70
CA LYS A 137 19.90 -1.01 0.45
C LYS A 137 20.85 0.11 0.08
N SER A 138 21.50 -0.02 -1.08
CA SER A 138 22.48 0.93 -1.55
C SER A 138 21.91 1.87 -2.60
N LEU A 139 22.37 3.11 -2.60
CA LEU A 139 22.23 3.97 -3.76
C LEU A 139 23.23 3.49 -4.83
N ARG A 140 22.77 3.42 -6.10
CA ARG A 140 23.62 3.03 -7.25
C ARG A 140 24.82 3.94 -7.41
N ASP A 141 25.83 3.45 -8.10
CA ASP A 141 26.99 4.27 -8.47
C ASP A 141 26.61 5.32 -9.51
N GLY A 142 27.14 6.54 -9.35
CA GLY A 142 26.89 7.66 -10.24
C GLY A 142 25.42 8.15 -10.24
N PRO A 143 24.77 8.29 -9.07
CA PRO A 143 23.38 8.74 -9.01
C PRO A 143 23.26 10.18 -9.50
N ASN A 144 22.16 10.50 -10.17
CA ASN A 144 21.84 11.90 -10.44
C ASN A 144 21.36 12.62 -9.17
N HIS A 145 21.35 13.94 -9.18
CA HIS A 145 20.97 14.74 -8.01
C HIS A 145 19.55 14.44 -7.50
N PRO A 146 18.51 14.29 -8.35
CA PRO A 146 17.17 13.87 -7.90
C PRO A 146 17.15 12.50 -7.20
N GLU A 147 17.85 11.50 -7.73
CA GLU A 147 17.92 10.16 -7.13
C GLU A 147 18.59 10.18 -5.76
N ALA A 148 19.72 10.89 -5.64
CA ALA A 148 20.42 11.05 -4.37
C ALA A 148 19.54 11.75 -3.33
N LYS A 149 18.83 12.81 -3.73
CA LYS A 149 17.89 13.53 -2.88
C LYS A 149 16.74 12.62 -2.44
N GLU A 150 16.15 11.87 -3.37
CA GLU A 150 15.05 10.94 -3.06
C GLU A 150 15.50 9.84 -2.11
N PHE A 151 16.72 9.33 -2.27
CA PHE A 151 17.29 8.34 -1.36
C PHE A 151 17.45 8.89 0.06
N VAL A 152 17.93 10.10 0.22
CA VAL A 152 18.05 10.78 1.53
C VAL A 152 16.67 11.00 2.16
N GLU A 153 15.65 11.37 1.39
CA GLU A 153 14.27 11.46 1.86
C GLU A 153 13.74 10.09 2.30
N CYS A 154 14.14 9.01 1.61
CA CYS A 154 13.82 7.63 2.00
C CYS A 154 14.48 7.24 3.33
N LEU A 155 15.73 7.67 3.58
CA LEU A 155 16.40 7.47 4.87
C LEU A 155 15.66 8.18 6.01
N LEU A 156 15.28 9.45 5.82
CA LEU A 156 14.50 10.22 6.79
C LEU A 156 13.13 9.57 7.07
N PHE A 157 12.48 9.07 6.03
CA PHE A 157 11.22 8.36 6.16
C PHE A 157 11.39 7.13 7.07
N HIS A 158 12.40 6.29 6.83
CA HIS A 158 12.65 5.12 7.66
C HIS A 158 13.04 5.51 9.09
N ALA A 159 13.88 6.51 9.28
CA ALA A 159 14.26 7.02 10.60
C ALA A 159 13.05 7.53 11.41
N THR A 160 12.00 8.01 10.71
CA THR A 160 10.78 8.51 11.34
C THR A 160 9.78 7.39 11.64
N VAL A 161 9.59 6.48 10.69
CA VAL A 161 8.49 5.50 10.68
C VAL A 161 8.88 4.17 11.36
N CYS A 162 10.15 3.73 11.24
CA CYS A 162 10.58 2.42 11.72
C CYS A 162 10.87 2.42 13.24
N LYS A 163 9.90 2.82 14.07
CA LYS A 163 10.04 2.94 15.53
C LYS A 163 9.14 2.00 16.32
N HIS A 164 8.32 1.18 15.65
CA HIS A 164 7.42 0.23 16.29
C HIS A 164 7.99 -1.19 16.20
N GLU A 165 7.76 -2.00 17.23
CA GLU A 165 8.29 -3.38 17.31
C GLU A 165 7.83 -4.28 16.14
N ASN A 166 6.61 -4.05 15.62
CA ASN A 166 6.05 -4.78 14.49
C ASN A 166 6.23 -4.07 13.13
N VAL A 167 7.18 -3.15 13.03
CA VAL A 167 7.63 -2.53 11.79
C VAL A 167 9.12 -2.82 11.61
N VAL A 168 9.58 -2.98 10.37
CA VAL A 168 11.00 -3.23 10.06
C VAL A 168 11.89 -2.23 10.79
N LYS A 169 12.94 -2.71 11.44
CA LYS A 169 13.83 -1.86 12.22
C LYS A 169 14.93 -1.28 11.33
N MET A 170 15.03 0.04 11.29
CA MET A 170 16.22 0.72 10.79
C MET A 170 17.31 0.66 11.86
N LEU A 171 18.51 0.22 11.51
CA LEU A 171 19.64 0.14 12.43
C LEU A 171 20.54 1.37 12.31
N CYS A 172 20.92 1.72 11.09
CA CYS A 172 21.73 2.89 10.80
C CYS A 172 21.66 3.25 9.31
N CYS A 173 22.36 4.32 8.93
CA CYS A 173 22.56 4.73 7.54
C CYS A 173 23.99 5.23 7.31
N GLN A 174 24.38 5.35 6.06
CA GLN A 174 25.59 6.04 5.62
C GLN A 174 25.23 7.14 4.64
N THR A 175 25.50 8.39 4.99
CA THR A 175 25.25 9.54 4.13
C THR A 175 26.48 10.40 3.87
N LYS A 176 27.55 10.25 4.69
CA LYS A 176 28.76 11.06 4.63
C LYS A 176 29.68 10.71 3.46
N ARG A 177 29.52 9.54 2.88
CA ARG A 177 30.31 9.03 1.74
C ARG A 177 29.48 8.19 0.81
N LEU A 178 29.88 8.06 -0.43
CA LEU A 178 29.28 7.14 -1.40
C LEU A 178 29.93 5.74 -1.28
N PRO A 179 29.17 4.69 -1.58
CA PRO A 179 27.74 4.68 -1.79
C PRO A 179 26.96 4.97 -0.49
N MET A 180 25.82 5.64 -0.60
CA MET A 180 24.92 5.81 0.56
C MET A 180 24.19 4.51 0.86
N TYR A 181 23.95 4.25 2.15
CA TYR A 181 23.31 3.03 2.62
C TYR A 181 22.13 3.29 3.56
N LEU A 182 21.09 2.49 3.39
CA LEU A 182 20.05 2.23 4.38
C LEU A 182 20.28 0.83 4.94
N VAL A 183 20.55 0.73 6.24
CA VAL A 183 20.83 -0.53 6.93
C VAL A 183 19.65 -0.93 7.79
N LEU A 184 19.02 -2.05 7.44
CA LEU A 184 17.84 -2.60 8.11
C LEU A 184 18.21 -3.91 8.81
N ASP A 185 17.48 -4.22 9.89
CA ASP A 185 17.57 -5.53 10.54
C ASP A 185 17.11 -6.64 9.57
N ALA A 186 17.93 -7.67 9.38
CA ALA A 186 17.62 -8.77 8.47
C ALA A 186 16.49 -9.66 8.99
N CYS A 187 16.30 -9.73 10.31
CA CYS A 187 15.38 -10.67 10.94
C CYS A 187 15.62 -12.12 10.46
N SER A 188 15.78 -13.07 11.32
CA SER A 188 15.97 -14.48 10.92
C SER A 188 14.80 -15.32 11.45
N PRO A 189 14.17 -16.19 10.65
CA PRO A 189 14.49 -16.64 9.28
C PRO A 189 14.18 -15.63 8.15
N GLY A 190 13.54 -14.50 8.41
CA GLY A 190 13.41 -13.40 7.46
C GLY A 190 12.06 -13.32 6.76
N ASN A 191 12.02 -13.52 5.46
CA ASN A 191 10.80 -13.34 4.67
C ASN A 191 9.73 -14.37 5.02
N LEU A 192 8.53 -13.91 5.43
CA LEU A 192 7.43 -14.78 5.86
C LEU A 192 6.97 -15.73 4.75
N LEU A 193 6.90 -15.28 3.50
CA LEU A 193 6.47 -16.16 2.40
C LEU A 193 7.42 -17.34 2.24
N HIS A 194 8.74 -17.09 2.26
CA HIS A 194 9.74 -18.15 2.20
C HIS A 194 9.68 -19.07 3.42
N PHE A 195 9.46 -18.53 4.61
CA PHE A 195 9.26 -19.31 5.82
C PHE A 195 8.05 -20.25 5.69
N LEU A 196 6.91 -19.77 5.20
CA LEU A 196 5.72 -20.59 4.96
C LEU A 196 5.99 -21.70 3.93
N TRP A 197 6.77 -21.43 2.88
CA TRP A 197 7.17 -22.45 1.91
C TRP A 197 8.14 -23.49 2.48
N THR A 198 9.03 -23.07 3.37
CA THR A 198 9.91 -24.01 4.09
C THR A 198 9.11 -24.98 4.96
N LEU A 199 8.10 -24.47 5.68
CA LEU A 199 7.17 -25.31 6.46
C LEU A 199 6.38 -26.28 5.58
N ARG A 200 5.91 -25.80 4.42
CA ARG A 200 5.11 -26.58 3.47
C ARG A 200 5.92 -27.71 2.82
N ASN A 201 7.14 -27.41 2.43
CA ASN A 201 8.00 -28.35 1.69
C ASN A 201 8.79 -29.28 2.60
N ASN A 202 8.67 -29.17 3.94
CA ASN A 202 9.47 -29.92 4.91
C ASN A 202 10.98 -29.90 4.63
N LEU A 203 11.52 -28.75 4.17
CA LEU A 203 12.90 -28.62 3.69
C LEU A 203 13.97 -28.65 4.79
N ASN A 204 13.60 -28.66 6.08
CA ASN A 204 14.53 -28.75 7.20
C ASN A 204 14.16 -29.89 8.16
N PRO A 205 14.59 -31.14 7.89
CA PRO A 205 14.33 -32.25 8.80
C PRO A 205 15.24 -32.27 10.06
N VAL A 206 16.21 -31.36 10.18
CA VAL A 206 17.27 -31.41 11.22
C VAL A 206 16.95 -30.59 12.47
N GLU A 207 16.06 -29.60 12.39
CA GLU A 207 15.58 -28.90 13.59
C GLU A 207 14.10 -29.19 13.80
N PRO A 208 13.63 -29.33 15.07
CA PRO A 208 12.20 -29.40 15.34
C PRO A 208 11.59 -28.08 14.89
N LEU A 209 11.06 -28.06 13.65
CA LEU A 209 10.32 -26.95 13.12
C LEU A 209 9.25 -26.59 14.15
N GLN A 210 9.26 -25.35 14.63
CA GLN A 210 8.22 -24.84 15.49
C GLN A 210 6.88 -25.15 14.81
N GLU A 211 6.03 -25.93 15.50
CA GLU A 211 4.74 -26.36 14.99
C GLU A 211 3.89 -25.14 14.63
N PHE A 212 3.75 -24.86 13.33
CA PHE A 212 2.96 -23.73 12.85
C PHE A 212 1.49 -24.14 12.73
N SER A 213 0.67 -23.62 13.62
CA SER A 213 -0.74 -23.92 13.77
C SER A 213 -1.61 -22.70 13.47
N GLU A 214 -2.93 -22.87 13.46
CA GLU A 214 -3.85 -21.73 13.36
C GLU A 214 -3.61 -20.73 14.51
N ARG A 215 -3.25 -21.21 15.70
CA ARG A 215 -2.86 -20.34 16.83
C ARG A 215 -1.63 -19.48 16.47
N SER A 216 -0.64 -20.04 15.77
CA SER A 216 0.49 -19.28 15.26
C SER A 216 0.07 -18.22 14.25
N VAL A 217 -0.90 -18.54 13.39
CA VAL A 217 -1.48 -17.55 12.44
C VAL A 217 -2.10 -16.37 13.19
N PHE A 218 -2.89 -16.62 14.25
CA PHE A 218 -3.46 -15.55 15.08
C PHE A 218 -2.38 -14.65 15.69
N LEU A 219 -1.32 -15.23 16.22
CA LEU A 219 -0.21 -14.49 16.84
C LEU A 219 0.54 -13.62 15.84
N VAL A 220 0.87 -14.17 14.67
CA VAL A 220 1.54 -13.44 13.59
C VAL A 220 0.61 -12.35 13.03
N ALA A 221 -0.64 -12.69 12.75
CA ALA A 221 -1.64 -11.76 12.23
C ALA A 221 -1.87 -10.56 13.16
N LYS A 222 -1.95 -10.80 14.48
CA LYS A 222 -2.10 -9.74 15.48
C LYS A 222 -0.92 -8.75 15.44
N GLN A 223 0.30 -9.24 15.36
CA GLN A 223 1.51 -8.42 15.29
C GLN A 223 1.56 -7.58 14.00
N VAL A 224 1.22 -8.21 12.86
CA VAL A 224 1.13 -7.49 11.59
C VAL A 224 0.05 -6.41 11.64
N ALA A 225 -1.13 -6.73 12.21
CA ALA A 225 -2.21 -5.75 12.39
C ALA A 225 -1.77 -4.58 13.28
N ALA A 226 -0.99 -4.84 14.36
CA ALA A 226 -0.44 -3.80 15.22
C ALA A 226 0.55 -2.88 14.48
N GLY A 227 1.43 -3.44 13.66
CA GLY A 227 2.32 -2.66 12.80
C GLY A 227 1.57 -1.80 11.79
N LEU A 228 0.51 -2.32 11.16
CA LEU A 228 -0.33 -1.58 10.20
C LEU A 228 -1.18 -0.51 10.90
N ASP A 229 -1.71 -0.79 12.09
CA ASP A 229 -2.43 0.19 12.91
C ASP A 229 -1.52 1.36 13.29
N TYR A 230 -0.29 1.08 13.73
CA TYR A 230 0.72 2.10 14.01
C TYR A 230 1.03 2.99 12.80
N LEU A 231 1.27 2.39 11.62
CA LEU A 231 1.52 3.16 10.39
C LEU A 231 0.36 4.11 10.08
N MET A 232 -0.88 3.67 10.27
CA MET A 232 -2.06 4.46 9.99
C MET A 232 -2.36 5.49 11.07
N SER A 233 -2.35 5.09 12.36
CA SER A 233 -2.76 5.96 13.47
C SER A 233 -1.76 7.09 13.72
N GLU A 234 -0.46 6.75 13.76
CA GLU A 234 0.61 7.71 14.09
C GLU A 234 1.11 8.49 12.88
N HIS A 235 1.13 7.85 11.70
CA HIS A 235 1.77 8.44 10.52
C HIS A 235 0.81 8.74 9.36
N ARG A 236 -0.46 8.34 9.44
CA ARG A 236 -1.45 8.44 8.36
C ARG A 236 -0.97 7.80 7.07
N LEU A 237 -0.25 6.69 7.19
CA LEU A 237 0.35 5.98 6.07
C LEU A 237 -0.49 4.76 5.70
N VAL A 238 -0.79 4.65 4.42
CA VAL A 238 -1.27 3.42 3.79
C VAL A 238 -0.05 2.65 3.32
N HIS A 239 0.08 1.39 3.74
CA HIS A 239 1.19 0.51 3.33
C HIS A 239 1.15 0.24 1.83
N GLY A 240 -0.02 -0.14 1.35
CA GLY A 240 -0.33 -0.29 -0.08
C GLY A 240 0.15 -1.58 -0.74
N ASP A 241 0.91 -2.44 -0.04
CA ASP A 241 1.37 -3.74 -0.54
C ASP A 241 1.49 -4.77 0.60
N VAL A 242 0.39 -4.96 1.35
CA VAL A 242 0.33 -5.95 2.44
C VAL A 242 0.24 -7.35 1.85
N ALA A 243 1.29 -8.16 2.06
CA ALA A 243 1.40 -9.53 1.59
C ALA A 243 2.48 -10.28 2.37
N ALA A 244 2.46 -11.60 2.39
CA ALA A 244 3.47 -12.41 3.10
C ALA A 244 4.92 -12.11 2.65
N ARG A 245 5.13 -11.75 1.38
CA ARG A 245 6.44 -11.33 0.83
C ARG A 245 6.98 -10.05 1.48
N ASN A 246 6.14 -9.23 2.08
CA ASN A 246 6.50 -7.97 2.73
C ASN A 246 6.45 -8.03 4.27
N ILE A 247 6.32 -9.22 4.84
CA ILE A 247 6.42 -9.45 6.28
C ILE A 247 7.72 -10.16 6.57
N LEU A 248 8.40 -9.71 7.62
CA LEU A 248 9.56 -10.39 8.19
C LEU A 248 9.12 -11.17 9.42
N ILE A 249 9.65 -12.38 9.56
CA ILE A 249 9.39 -13.28 10.69
C ILE A 249 10.68 -13.56 11.43
N GLY A 250 10.63 -13.51 12.75
CA GLY A 250 11.74 -13.84 13.64
C GLY A 250 11.60 -15.24 14.25
N PRO A 251 12.59 -15.67 15.08
CA PRO A 251 12.66 -17.03 15.60
C PRO A 251 11.47 -17.39 16.50
N ASP A 252 10.95 -16.43 17.26
CA ASP A 252 9.80 -16.62 18.17
C ASP A 252 8.46 -16.26 17.51
N LEU A 253 8.36 -16.39 16.17
CA LEU A 253 7.22 -15.91 15.39
C LEU A 253 6.94 -14.40 15.57
N SER A 254 7.96 -13.64 15.97
CA SER A 254 7.87 -12.18 15.97
C SER A 254 7.74 -11.68 14.54
N ALA A 255 6.69 -10.88 14.27
CA ALA A 255 6.39 -10.42 12.92
C ALA A 255 6.59 -8.91 12.79
N ARG A 256 7.18 -8.47 11.66
CA ARG A 256 7.40 -7.06 11.34
C ARG A 256 6.96 -6.75 9.93
N VAL A 257 6.20 -5.69 9.78
CA VAL A 257 5.79 -5.13 8.48
C VAL A 257 7.01 -4.48 7.82
N SER A 258 7.30 -4.86 6.60
CA SER A 258 8.39 -4.33 5.75
C SER A 258 7.85 -3.96 4.36
N GLY A 259 8.70 -3.67 3.39
CA GLY A 259 8.22 -3.34 2.04
C GLY A 259 7.59 -1.94 1.91
N LEU A 260 8.06 -0.97 2.71
CA LEU A 260 7.50 0.38 2.82
C LEU A 260 7.67 1.27 1.57
N GLY A 261 8.05 0.71 0.41
CA GLY A 261 8.32 1.50 -0.81
C GLY A 261 7.07 2.21 -1.36
N VAL A 262 5.91 1.54 -1.33
CA VAL A 262 4.64 2.14 -1.77
C VAL A 262 4.18 3.20 -0.79
N ALA A 263 4.30 2.96 0.52
CA ALA A 263 3.99 3.93 1.58
C ALA A 263 4.85 5.19 1.48
N PHE A 264 6.15 5.03 1.22
CA PHE A 264 7.06 6.15 0.98
C PHE A 264 6.67 6.94 -0.25
N GLY A 265 6.39 6.27 -1.38
CA GLY A 265 5.91 6.91 -2.61
C GLY A 265 4.61 7.69 -2.38
N GLY A 266 3.66 7.16 -1.62
CA GLY A 266 2.36 7.78 -1.35
C GLY A 266 2.41 9.15 -0.66
N ARG A 267 3.52 9.52 -0.03
CA ARG A 267 3.76 10.87 0.52
C ARG A 267 4.06 11.93 -0.54
N LYS A 268 4.48 11.51 -1.72
CA LYS A 268 4.83 12.41 -2.82
C LYS A 268 3.69 12.42 -3.83
N MET A 269 3.15 13.57 -4.17
CA MET A 269 2.11 13.73 -5.21
C MET A 269 2.67 13.65 -6.63
N ASP A 270 3.67 12.79 -6.88
CA ASP A 270 4.40 12.75 -8.15
C ASP A 270 4.07 11.52 -9.00
N SER A 271 4.31 11.61 -10.31
CA SER A 271 4.05 10.55 -11.32
C SER A 271 4.76 9.22 -11.05
N SER A 272 5.91 9.24 -10.35
CA SER A 272 6.62 8.05 -9.89
C SER A 272 5.81 7.18 -8.92
N ILE A 273 4.82 7.76 -8.22
CA ILE A 273 3.93 7.07 -7.28
C ILE A 273 2.97 6.16 -8.03
N ARG A 274 2.43 6.62 -9.16
CA ARG A 274 1.52 5.82 -9.98
C ARG A 274 2.22 4.59 -10.53
N GLN A 275 3.50 4.70 -10.86
CA GLN A 275 4.29 3.59 -11.38
C GLN A 275 4.52 2.53 -10.30
N ARG A 276 4.95 2.88 -9.08
CA ARG A 276 5.13 1.93 -7.96
C ARG A 276 3.81 1.27 -7.53
N ALA A 277 2.72 2.02 -7.53
CA ALA A 277 1.40 1.47 -7.23
C ALA A 277 0.91 0.50 -8.32
N ALA A 278 1.32 0.71 -9.58
CA ALA A 278 1.02 -0.20 -10.69
C ALA A 278 1.81 -1.52 -10.63
N GLU A 279 2.95 -1.55 -9.93
CA GLU A 279 3.79 -2.75 -9.76
C GLU A 279 3.24 -3.72 -8.70
N VAL A 280 2.26 -3.31 -7.88
CA VAL A 280 1.66 -4.21 -6.88
C VAL A 280 0.77 -5.24 -7.56
N PRO A 281 0.97 -6.55 -7.31
CA PRO A 281 0.18 -7.59 -7.95
C PRO A 281 -1.32 -7.45 -7.67
N LEU A 282 -2.15 -7.55 -8.72
CA LEU A 282 -3.60 -7.30 -8.66
C LEU A 282 -4.33 -8.15 -7.63
N LYS A 283 -3.88 -9.38 -7.41
CA LYS A 283 -4.54 -10.33 -6.50
C LYS A 283 -4.51 -9.94 -5.02
N TRP A 284 -3.65 -9.01 -4.63
CA TRP A 284 -3.61 -8.45 -3.26
C TRP A 284 -4.34 -7.13 -3.14
N GLN A 285 -4.64 -6.48 -4.25
CA GLN A 285 -5.22 -5.14 -4.23
C GLN A 285 -6.72 -5.16 -3.94
N ALA A 286 -7.17 -4.14 -3.20
CA ALA A 286 -8.58 -3.88 -2.97
C ALA A 286 -9.28 -3.43 -4.27
N PRO A 287 -10.58 -3.76 -4.45
CA PRO A 287 -11.32 -3.42 -5.68
C PRO A 287 -11.26 -1.94 -6.04
N GLU A 288 -11.43 -1.04 -5.06
CA GLU A 288 -11.38 0.40 -5.26
C GLU A 288 -10.00 0.88 -5.74
N ARG A 289 -8.94 0.20 -5.35
CA ARG A 289 -7.60 0.53 -5.82
C ARG A 289 -7.40 0.10 -7.28
N ILE A 290 -7.89 -1.09 -7.65
CA ILE A 290 -7.83 -1.58 -9.03
C ILE A 290 -8.66 -0.71 -9.96
N MET A 291 -9.88 -0.31 -9.54
CA MET A 291 -10.81 0.48 -10.35
C MET A 291 -10.44 1.95 -10.46
N MET A 292 -10.04 2.57 -9.35
CA MET A 292 -9.92 4.02 -9.23
C MET A 292 -8.49 4.48 -8.96
N GLN A 293 -7.55 3.55 -8.75
CA GLN A 293 -6.17 3.81 -8.33
C GLN A 293 -6.09 4.66 -7.04
N LEU A 294 -7.14 4.61 -6.20
CA LEU A 294 -7.19 5.33 -4.95
C LEU A 294 -6.46 4.54 -3.86
N SER A 295 -5.52 5.20 -3.18
CA SER A 295 -4.91 4.68 -1.97
C SER A 295 -5.75 5.11 -0.78
N ILE A 296 -6.56 4.19 -0.25
CA ILE A 296 -7.46 4.41 0.88
C ILE A 296 -6.97 3.55 2.06
N ASP A 297 -7.07 4.05 3.28
CA ASP A 297 -6.64 3.37 4.50
C ASP A 297 -7.21 1.94 4.64
N ARG A 298 -8.47 1.75 4.26
CA ARG A 298 -9.15 0.44 4.31
C ARG A 298 -8.76 -0.50 3.16
N GLY A 299 -7.95 -0.05 2.20
CA GLY A 299 -7.34 -0.89 1.17
C GLY A 299 -6.37 -1.91 1.76
N ASP A 300 -5.58 -1.51 2.76
CA ASP A 300 -4.66 -2.41 3.47
C ASP A 300 -5.40 -3.49 4.27
N VAL A 301 -6.62 -3.21 4.74
CA VAL A 301 -7.47 -4.21 5.41
C VAL A 301 -7.89 -5.32 4.45
N TRP A 302 -8.23 -4.98 3.20
CA TRP A 302 -8.49 -6.00 2.17
C TRP A 302 -7.28 -6.90 1.97
N SER A 303 -6.11 -6.29 1.74
CA SER A 303 -4.85 -7.00 1.53
C SER A 303 -4.44 -7.83 2.76
N PHE A 304 -4.76 -7.36 3.98
CA PHE A 304 -4.58 -8.13 5.20
C PHE A 304 -5.43 -9.41 5.22
N GLY A 305 -6.67 -9.35 4.75
CA GLY A 305 -7.49 -10.55 4.55
C GLY A 305 -6.86 -11.55 3.57
N ILE A 306 -6.17 -11.05 2.52
CA ILE A 306 -5.38 -11.90 1.61
C ILE A 306 -4.17 -12.51 2.33
N LEU A 307 -3.47 -11.73 3.17
CA LEU A 307 -2.37 -12.24 3.99
C LEU A 307 -2.83 -13.36 4.95
N LEU A 308 -4.00 -13.23 5.56
CA LEU A 308 -4.56 -14.32 6.39
C LEU A 308 -4.75 -15.61 5.58
N TYR A 309 -5.19 -15.49 4.32
CA TYR A 309 -5.27 -16.63 3.41
C TYR A 309 -3.89 -17.22 3.12
N GLU A 310 -2.86 -16.40 2.82
CA GLU A 310 -1.48 -16.87 2.63
C GLU A 310 -0.97 -17.63 3.86
N LEU A 311 -1.24 -17.15 5.08
CA LEU A 311 -0.81 -17.80 6.33
C LEU A 311 -1.41 -19.19 6.50
N VAL A 312 -2.73 -19.34 6.36
CA VAL A 312 -3.41 -20.63 6.60
C VAL A 312 -3.21 -21.65 5.47
N THR A 313 -2.76 -21.19 4.32
CA THR A 313 -2.45 -22.04 3.15
C THR A 313 -0.95 -22.26 2.97
N LEU A 314 -0.14 -21.88 3.96
CA LEU A 314 1.34 -21.94 3.91
C LEU A 314 1.89 -21.37 2.59
N GLY A 315 1.48 -20.14 2.26
CA GLY A 315 1.99 -19.37 1.13
C GLY A 315 1.45 -19.77 -0.23
N SER A 316 0.22 -20.26 -0.32
CA SER A 316 -0.45 -20.43 -1.63
C SER A 316 -0.74 -19.08 -2.28
N PRO A 317 -0.70 -18.98 -3.63
CA PRO A 317 -1.13 -17.77 -4.32
C PRO A 317 -2.63 -17.53 -4.07
N PRO A 318 -3.05 -16.27 -3.82
CA PRO A 318 -4.47 -15.97 -3.66
C PRO A 318 -5.21 -16.16 -4.98
N TYR A 319 -6.52 -16.46 -4.87
CA TYR A 319 -7.35 -16.76 -6.03
C TYR A 319 -6.70 -17.76 -7.00
N PRO A 320 -6.34 -18.99 -6.53
CA PRO A 320 -5.49 -19.92 -7.28
C PRO A 320 -6.10 -20.36 -8.62
N GLU A 321 -7.44 -20.30 -8.74
CA GLU A 321 -8.21 -20.68 -9.93
C GLU A 321 -8.39 -19.52 -10.93
N LEU A 322 -7.97 -18.28 -10.59
CA LEU A 322 -8.20 -17.11 -11.41
C LEU A 322 -6.89 -16.54 -11.97
N GLU A 323 -6.90 -16.18 -13.22
CA GLU A 323 -5.84 -15.33 -13.78
C GLU A 323 -5.93 -13.91 -13.20
N PRO A 324 -4.79 -13.17 -13.06
CA PRO A 324 -4.78 -11.87 -12.38
C PRO A 324 -5.80 -10.86 -12.92
N LEU A 325 -5.95 -10.75 -14.22
CA LEU A 325 -6.90 -9.83 -14.86
C LEU A 325 -8.37 -10.22 -14.68
N SER A 326 -8.64 -11.50 -14.37
CA SER A 326 -9.99 -12.00 -14.12
C SER A 326 -10.50 -11.74 -12.69
N VAL A 327 -9.61 -11.32 -11.78
CA VAL A 327 -9.96 -11.14 -10.37
C VAL A 327 -11.02 -10.06 -10.19
N LEU A 328 -10.81 -8.86 -10.74
CA LEU A 328 -11.76 -7.75 -10.55
C LEU A 328 -13.18 -8.04 -11.07
N PRO A 329 -13.38 -8.57 -12.30
CA PRO A 329 -14.71 -8.97 -12.77
C PRO A 329 -15.40 -9.99 -11.86
N LYS A 330 -14.63 -10.96 -11.33
CA LYS A 330 -15.16 -11.95 -10.40
C LYS A 330 -15.54 -11.33 -9.05
N LEU A 331 -14.74 -10.41 -8.51
CA LEU A 331 -15.06 -9.68 -7.28
C LEU A 331 -16.33 -8.82 -7.43
N GLN A 332 -16.55 -8.19 -8.58
CA GLN A 332 -17.78 -7.48 -8.92
C GLN A 332 -19.00 -8.40 -8.94
N GLY A 333 -18.82 -9.65 -9.37
CA GLY A 333 -19.83 -10.71 -9.28
C GLY A 333 -19.92 -11.36 -7.89
N SER A 334 -19.46 -10.67 -6.83
CA SER A 334 -19.51 -11.13 -5.43
C SER A 334 -18.70 -12.40 -5.14
N TYR A 335 -17.79 -12.81 -6.03
CA TYR A 335 -16.88 -13.92 -5.75
C TYR A 335 -15.95 -13.57 -4.58
N ARG A 336 -15.72 -14.52 -3.70
CA ARG A 336 -14.70 -14.50 -2.64
C ARG A 336 -14.04 -15.88 -2.56
N MET A 337 -12.80 -15.94 -2.10
CA MET A 337 -12.12 -17.22 -1.86
C MET A 337 -12.88 -18.05 -0.84
N ARG A 338 -12.95 -19.35 -1.08
CA ARG A 338 -13.57 -20.31 -0.17
C ARG A 338 -12.74 -20.46 1.11
N ARG A 339 -13.37 -20.94 2.18
CA ARG A 339 -12.68 -21.25 3.42
C ARG A 339 -11.66 -22.37 3.18
N PRO A 340 -10.35 -22.13 3.48
CA PRO A 340 -9.35 -23.18 3.44
C PRO A 340 -9.59 -24.26 4.50
N GLU A 341 -9.11 -25.49 4.26
CA GLU A 341 -9.30 -26.62 5.18
C GLU A 341 -8.68 -26.38 6.56
N ASN A 342 -7.51 -25.73 6.61
CA ASN A 342 -6.79 -25.41 7.85
C ASN A 342 -7.27 -24.11 8.53
N CYS A 343 -8.44 -23.60 8.19
CA CYS A 343 -8.95 -22.33 8.68
C CYS A 343 -10.20 -22.54 9.54
N GLY A 344 -10.15 -22.13 10.80
CA GLY A 344 -11.30 -22.13 11.69
C GLY A 344 -12.36 -21.10 11.30
N GLY A 345 -13.58 -21.25 11.87
CA GLY A 345 -14.68 -20.32 11.62
C GLY A 345 -14.34 -18.86 11.92
N PRO A 346 -13.86 -18.55 13.14
CA PRO A 346 -13.56 -17.16 13.53
C PRO A 346 -12.54 -16.46 12.60
N LEU A 347 -11.50 -17.17 12.16
CA LEU A 347 -10.49 -16.62 11.27
C LEU A 347 -11.04 -16.38 9.87
N TYR A 348 -11.87 -17.31 9.36
CA TYR A 348 -12.52 -17.11 8.06
C TYR A 348 -13.58 -16.00 8.09
N ASP A 349 -14.30 -15.83 9.20
CA ASP A 349 -15.22 -14.70 9.39
C ASP A 349 -14.47 -13.38 9.37
N LEU A 350 -13.29 -13.29 10.00
CA LEU A 350 -12.42 -12.12 9.92
C LEU A 350 -11.97 -11.84 8.46
N MET A 351 -11.59 -12.89 7.70
CA MET A 351 -11.27 -12.70 6.27
C MET A 351 -12.46 -12.10 5.50
N LYS A 352 -13.68 -12.59 5.73
CA LYS A 352 -14.89 -12.05 5.10
C LYS A 352 -15.13 -10.59 5.45
N TYR A 353 -14.93 -10.19 6.71
CA TYR A 353 -15.00 -8.78 7.11
C TYR A 353 -13.94 -7.91 6.40
N CYS A 354 -12.70 -8.42 6.24
CA CYS A 354 -11.67 -7.73 5.48
C CYS A 354 -12.05 -7.58 4.00
N TRP A 355 -12.80 -8.53 3.43
CA TRP A 355 -13.21 -8.54 2.01
C TRP A 355 -14.61 -7.95 1.77
N MET A 356 -15.12 -7.11 2.66
CA MET A 356 -16.34 -6.34 2.39
C MET A 356 -16.12 -5.44 1.18
N TRP A 357 -17.11 -5.40 0.27
CA TRP A 357 -17.00 -4.63 -0.97
C TRP A 357 -16.82 -3.14 -0.68
N SER A 358 -17.70 -2.59 0.13
CA SER A 358 -17.57 -1.21 0.62
C SER A 358 -16.40 -1.11 1.60
N PHE A 359 -15.41 -0.28 1.29
CA PHE A 359 -14.27 -0.08 2.17
C PHE A 359 -14.65 0.50 3.54
N LYS A 360 -15.79 1.21 3.63
CA LYS A 360 -16.30 1.80 4.88
C LYS A 360 -16.77 0.72 5.87
N ASP A 361 -17.20 -0.44 5.35
CA ASP A 361 -17.72 -1.54 6.15
C ASP A 361 -16.60 -2.48 6.66
N ARG A 362 -15.39 -2.34 6.16
CA ARG A 362 -14.22 -3.08 6.65
C ARG A 362 -13.81 -2.58 8.03
N PRO A 363 -13.43 -3.46 8.96
CA PRO A 363 -13.00 -3.07 10.30
C PRO A 363 -11.71 -2.23 10.28
N ALA A 364 -11.48 -1.43 11.32
CA ALA A 364 -10.18 -0.81 11.56
C ALA A 364 -9.19 -1.86 12.08
N PHE A 365 -7.87 -1.65 11.93
CA PHE A 365 -6.86 -2.55 12.46
C PHE A 365 -6.96 -2.69 13.98
N SER A 366 -7.26 -1.63 14.71
CA SER A 366 -7.53 -1.68 16.16
C SER A 366 -8.70 -2.60 16.54
N ALA A 367 -9.73 -2.70 15.70
CA ALA A 367 -10.83 -3.66 15.88
C ALA A 367 -10.40 -5.09 15.50
N ILE A 368 -9.61 -5.26 14.43
CA ILE A 368 -9.04 -6.54 14.01
C ILE A 368 -8.16 -7.13 15.12
N ILE A 369 -7.31 -6.32 15.76
CA ILE A 369 -6.47 -6.75 16.89
C ILE A 369 -7.33 -7.33 18.02
N LYS A 370 -8.40 -6.62 18.41
CA LYS A 370 -9.34 -7.09 19.45
C LYS A 370 -10.05 -8.38 19.06
N LEU A 371 -10.46 -8.52 17.79
CA LEU A 371 -11.08 -9.76 17.29
C LEU A 371 -10.10 -10.93 17.32
N LEU A 372 -8.84 -10.72 16.91
CA LEU A 372 -7.79 -11.75 16.99
C LEU A 372 -7.50 -12.15 18.44
N GLU A 373 -7.44 -11.20 19.37
CA GLU A 373 -7.20 -11.46 20.79
C GLU A 373 -8.37 -12.26 21.41
N SER A 374 -9.60 -11.81 21.19
CA SER A 374 -10.78 -12.46 21.76
C SER A 374 -11.02 -13.86 21.22
N SER A 375 -10.59 -14.13 19.98
CA SER A 375 -10.79 -15.43 19.31
C SER A 375 -9.58 -16.38 19.42
N LEU A 376 -8.48 -15.95 20.00
CA LEU A 376 -7.24 -16.75 20.09
C LEU A 376 -7.42 -18.10 20.78
N HIS A 377 -8.32 -18.16 21.78
CA HIS A 377 -8.63 -19.40 22.51
C HIS A 377 -9.40 -20.43 21.68
N LEU A 378 -10.03 -20.00 20.56
CA LEU A 378 -10.76 -20.87 19.63
C LEU A 378 -9.84 -21.41 18.52
N ALA A 379 -8.62 -20.88 18.41
CA ALA A 379 -7.68 -21.26 17.36
C ALA A 379 -7.14 -22.68 17.57
N ALA A 380 -7.14 -23.48 16.52
CA ALA A 380 -6.62 -24.84 16.54
C ALA A 380 -5.09 -24.84 16.82
N THR A 381 -4.67 -25.81 17.64
CA THR A 381 -3.24 -26.02 17.97
C THR A 381 -2.59 -27.08 17.10
N LYS A 382 -3.38 -27.83 16.32
CA LYS A 382 -2.85 -28.83 15.38
C LYS A 382 -2.01 -28.13 14.30
N PRO A 383 -0.83 -28.66 13.96
CA PRO A 383 -0.01 -28.15 12.87
C PRO A 383 -0.77 -28.06 11.55
N ILE A 384 -0.57 -26.96 10.85
CA ILE A 384 -1.11 -26.79 9.50
C ILE A 384 -0.30 -27.66 8.56
N HIS A 385 -1.00 -28.50 7.80
CA HIS A 385 -0.43 -29.31 6.76
C HIS A 385 -1.09 -29.01 5.41
N VAL A 386 -0.26 -28.79 4.38
CA VAL A 386 -0.73 -28.60 3.00
C VAL A 386 0.04 -29.60 2.14
N PRO A 387 -0.66 -30.52 1.45
CA PRO A 387 0.01 -31.64 0.79
C PRO A 387 0.82 -31.25 -0.46
N ASP A 388 0.44 -30.14 -1.11
CA ASP A 388 1.07 -29.74 -2.37
C ASP A 388 2.37 -28.97 -2.12
N VAL A 389 3.45 -29.34 -2.78
CA VAL A 389 4.71 -28.60 -2.81
C VAL A 389 4.54 -27.31 -3.63
N ILE A 390 5.22 -26.23 -3.25
CA ILE A 390 5.26 -25.00 -4.03
C ILE A 390 6.35 -25.08 -5.10
N ASP A 391 5.93 -24.94 -6.35
CA ASP A 391 6.79 -24.54 -7.45
C ASP A 391 6.79 -23.00 -7.54
N THR A 392 7.97 -22.39 -7.40
CA THR A 392 8.11 -20.92 -7.37
C THR A 392 7.78 -20.26 -8.71
N PHE A 393 8.04 -20.91 -9.82
CA PHE A 393 7.70 -20.40 -11.14
C PHE A 393 6.17 -20.38 -11.32
N GLU A 394 5.52 -21.50 -11.00
CA GLU A 394 4.07 -21.61 -11.06
C GLU A 394 3.37 -20.66 -10.07
N TYR A 395 3.94 -20.49 -8.87
CA TYR A 395 3.46 -19.49 -7.92
C TYR A 395 3.51 -18.08 -8.53
N ASN A 396 4.66 -17.66 -9.06
CA ASN A 396 4.84 -16.35 -9.64
C ASN A 396 3.88 -16.10 -10.82
N ARG A 397 3.70 -17.09 -11.68
CA ARG A 397 2.74 -17.05 -12.78
C ARG A 397 1.31 -16.85 -12.26
N LYS A 398 0.86 -17.70 -11.33
CA LYS A 398 -0.48 -17.62 -10.73
C LYS A 398 -0.68 -16.35 -9.91
N ALA A 399 0.33 -15.89 -9.23
CA ALA A 399 0.29 -14.66 -8.44
C ALA A 399 0.28 -13.39 -9.30
N GLY A 400 0.70 -13.47 -10.56
CA GLY A 400 0.87 -12.31 -11.43
C GLY A 400 2.09 -11.46 -11.03
N VAL A 401 3.16 -12.11 -10.53
CA VAL A 401 4.42 -11.46 -10.12
C VAL A 401 5.46 -11.50 -11.25
N LEU A 402 5.34 -12.45 -12.18
CA LEU A 402 6.12 -12.46 -13.42
C LEU A 402 5.44 -11.55 -14.44
N SER A 403 6.09 -10.48 -14.79
CA SER A 403 5.79 -9.64 -15.95
C SER A 403 6.72 -10.02 -17.10
#